data_d0f059dbfc1d5304c034d713f0463de8
#
_entry.id   d0f059dbfc1d5304c034d713f0463de8
#
_cell.length_a   1.000
_cell.length_b   1.000
_cell.length_c   1.000
_cell.angle_alpha   90.00
_cell.angle_beta   90.00
_cell.angle_gamma   90.00
#
_symmetry.space_group_name_H-M   'P 1'
#
loop_
_entity.id
_entity.type
_entity.pdbx_description
1 polymer ?
#
loop_
_entity_poly.entity_id
_entity_poly.type
_entity_poly.pdbx_seq_one_letter_code
_entity_poly.pdbx_strand_id
1 'polypeptide(L)'
;TIETGFFDYVNLHWYFIRQENEQALKAANDNDMGVFIISPTDKGGHLHTPSLKLLEFCSPLHPIEFNDLFCLRDKRIHTLSVGASKPEDLDIHLNAISKIDSRQGLINMIEKRLIHASYESLGESWLTTWNLGLPNWDQTPGEINIPVLLWLNNLLEAWDMESFAKDR
;
A
#
# COMPACT_ATOMS: atom_id res chain seq x y z
N THR A 1 -7.96 -16.12 -13.26
CA THR A 1 -7.79 -15.21 -14.41
C THR A 1 -6.33 -15.11 -14.81
N ILE A 2 -5.40 -14.82 -13.89
CA ILE A 2 -3.94 -14.73 -14.15
C ILE A 2 -3.41 -16.02 -14.79
N GLU A 3 -3.76 -17.17 -14.26
CA GLU A 3 -3.30 -18.50 -14.70
C GLU A 3 -3.89 -18.98 -16.04
N THR A 4 -4.77 -18.21 -16.68
CA THR A 4 -5.38 -18.60 -17.97
C THR A 4 -4.49 -18.41 -19.17
N GLY A 5 -3.42 -17.60 -19.05
CA GLY A 5 -2.51 -17.28 -20.15
C GLY A 5 -3.11 -16.40 -21.25
N PHE A 6 -4.28 -15.78 -21.01
CA PHE A 6 -4.94 -14.93 -22.00
C PHE A 6 -4.56 -13.45 -21.90
N PHE A 7 -3.82 -13.07 -20.88
CA PHE A 7 -3.50 -11.67 -20.60
C PHE A 7 -1.99 -11.48 -20.45
N ASP A 8 -1.47 -10.40 -21.01
CA ASP A 8 -0.05 -10.05 -20.97
C ASP A 8 0.32 -9.24 -19.72
N TYR A 9 -0.67 -8.61 -19.08
CA TYR A 9 -0.46 -7.80 -17.89
C TYR A 9 -1.67 -7.81 -16.94
N VAL A 10 -1.43 -7.38 -15.71
CA VAL A 10 -2.46 -7.23 -14.68
C VAL A 10 -2.30 -5.91 -13.93
N ASN A 11 -3.43 -5.29 -13.58
CA ASN A 11 -3.50 -4.14 -12.70
C ASN A 11 -3.81 -4.61 -11.28
N LEU A 12 -2.95 -4.25 -10.31
CA LEU A 12 -3.10 -4.64 -8.92
C LEU A 12 -3.05 -3.43 -7.99
N HIS A 13 -3.84 -3.47 -6.92
CA HIS A 13 -3.61 -2.68 -5.73
C HIS A 13 -2.62 -3.44 -4.84
N TRP A 14 -1.36 -3.03 -4.82
CA TRP A 14 -0.34 -3.58 -3.94
C TRP A 14 0.68 -2.48 -3.62
N TYR A 15 0.72 -2.06 -2.38
CA TYR A 15 1.63 -1.03 -1.87
C TYR A 15 1.73 -1.18 -0.35
N PHE A 16 2.60 -0.44 0.33
CA PHE A 16 2.96 -0.67 1.72
C PHE A 16 1.75 -0.83 2.66
N ILE A 17 0.78 0.08 2.57
CA ILE A 17 -0.42 0.04 3.43
C ILE A 17 -1.45 -1.01 3.01
N ARG A 18 -1.28 -1.66 1.85
CA ARG A 18 -2.24 -2.62 1.29
C ARG A 18 -1.53 -3.69 0.48
N GLN A 19 -1.30 -4.84 1.09
CA GLN A 19 -0.55 -5.95 0.49
C GLN A 19 -1.39 -7.23 0.29
N GLU A 20 -2.71 -7.14 0.33
CA GLU A 20 -3.62 -8.27 0.23
C GLU A 20 -3.50 -9.04 -1.11
N ASN A 21 -3.00 -8.39 -2.17
CA ASN A 21 -2.80 -8.99 -3.48
C ASN A 21 -1.42 -9.63 -3.68
N GLU A 22 -0.68 -9.96 -2.62
CA GLU A 22 0.64 -10.61 -2.72
C GLU A 22 0.60 -11.92 -3.50
N GLN A 23 -0.43 -12.73 -3.31
CA GLN A 23 -0.59 -13.99 -4.07
C GLN A 23 -0.83 -13.74 -5.56
N ALA A 24 -1.60 -12.70 -5.91
CA ALA A 24 -1.83 -12.29 -7.29
C ALA A 24 -0.54 -11.76 -7.94
N LEU A 25 0.25 -10.97 -7.21
CA LEU A 25 1.56 -10.48 -7.65
C LEU A 25 2.52 -11.65 -7.92
N LYS A 26 2.56 -12.63 -7.02
CA LYS A 26 3.36 -13.84 -7.22
C LYS A 26 2.90 -14.63 -8.44
N ALA A 27 1.60 -14.87 -8.60
CA ALA A 27 1.06 -15.61 -9.73
C ALA A 27 1.33 -14.89 -11.07
N ALA A 28 1.24 -13.57 -11.11
CA ALA A 28 1.57 -12.79 -12.31
C ALA A 28 3.06 -12.96 -12.69
N ASN A 29 3.96 -12.87 -11.72
CA ASN A 29 5.38 -13.09 -11.93
C ASN A 29 5.69 -14.52 -12.43
N ASP A 30 5.06 -15.53 -11.83
CA ASP A 30 5.24 -16.94 -12.19
C ASP A 30 4.74 -17.24 -13.64
N ASN A 31 3.87 -16.38 -14.18
CA ASN A 31 3.32 -16.47 -15.55
C ASN A 31 3.92 -15.42 -16.51
N ASP A 32 5.04 -14.78 -16.16
CA ASP A 32 5.73 -13.78 -16.97
C ASP A 32 4.82 -12.62 -17.43
N MET A 33 3.90 -12.19 -16.57
CA MET A 33 2.95 -11.11 -16.85
C MET A 33 3.50 -9.76 -16.40
N GLY A 34 3.20 -8.71 -17.17
CA GLY A 34 3.44 -7.34 -16.74
C GLY A 34 2.56 -6.98 -15.53
N VAL A 35 3.15 -6.35 -14.51
CA VAL A 35 2.42 -5.89 -13.32
C VAL A 35 2.43 -4.38 -13.23
N PHE A 36 1.23 -3.79 -13.20
CA PHE A 36 0.99 -2.37 -13.04
C PHE A 36 0.32 -2.14 -11.68
N ILE A 37 0.97 -1.39 -10.80
CA ILE A 37 0.35 -0.99 -9.54
C ILE A 37 -0.50 0.25 -9.79
N ILE A 38 -1.78 0.13 -9.52
CA ILE A 38 -2.74 1.22 -9.69
C ILE A 38 -3.10 1.88 -8.36
N SER A 39 -3.38 3.18 -8.40
CA SER A 39 -3.75 3.99 -7.23
C SER A 39 -2.75 3.90 -6.06
N PRO A 40 -1.43 4.05 -6.28
CA PRO A 40 -0.45 3.92 -5.20
C PRO A 40 -0.58 5.03 -4.15
N THR A 41 -1.13 6.20 -4.52
CA THR A 41 -1.48 7.29 -3.59
C THR A 41 -2.81 7.07 -2.87
N ASP A 42 -3.37 5.88 -3.06
CA ASP A 42 -4.71 5.45 -2.71
C ASP A 42 -5.83 6.25 -3.39
N LYS A 43 -7.03 5.65 -3.44
CA LYS A 43 -8.19 6.21 -4.17
C LYS A 43 -8.46 7.66 -3.76
N GLY A 44 -8.45 8.56 -4.74
CA GLY A 44 -8.65 9.99 -4.51
C GLY A 44 -7.42 10.73 -3.98
N GLY A 45 -6.24 10.09 -3.92
CA GLY A 45 -5.01 10.77 -3.53
C GLY A 45 -4.88 11.04 -2.02
N HIS A 46 -5.45 10.19 -1.17
CA HIS A 46 -5.45 10.38 0.30
C HIS A 46 -4.05 10.53 0.89
N LEU A 47 -3.01 9.94 0.30
CA LEU A 47 -1.62 10.12 0.75
C LEU A 47 -1.02 11.50 0.42
N HIS A 48 -1.73 12.37 -0.32
CA HIS A 48 -1.32 13.77 -0.49
C HIS A 48 -1.55 14.61 0.78
N THR A 49 -2.46 14.15 1.66
CA THR A 49 -2.73 14.79 2.96
C THR A 49 -2.54 13.79 4.11
N PRO A 50 -1.29 13.31 4.31
CA PRO A 50 -1.03 12.30 5.32
C PRO A 50 -1.14 12.86 6.73
N SER A 51 -1.33 11.97 7.72
CA SER A 51 -1.24 12.35 9.12
C SER A 51 0.16 12.84 9.49
N LEU A 52 0.27 13.65 10.54
CA LEU A 52 1.58 14.09 11.05
C LEU A 52 2.43 12.91 11.51
N LYS A 53 1.81 11.90 12.13
CA LYS A 53 2.47 10.68 12.59
C LYS A 53 3.04 9.87 11.41
N LEU A 54 2.29 9.75 10.31
CA LEU A 54 2.77 9.07 9.10
C LEU A 54 3.92 9.84 8.43
N LEU A 55 3.84 11.19 8.38
CA LEU A 55 4.93 12.05 7.91
C LEU A 55 6.20 11.85 8.73
N GLU A 56 6.10 11.83 10.05
CA GLU A 56 7.22 11.60 10.96
C GLU A 56 7.87 10.23 10.72
N PHE A 57 7.05 9.17 10.65
CA PHE A 57 7.57 7.82 10.42
C PHE A 57 8.22 7.65 9.05
N CYS A 58 7.73 8.31 8.02
CA CYS A 58 8.32 8.27 6.68
C CYS A 58 9.53 9.18 6.51
N SER A 59 9.77 10.14 7.45
CA SER A 59 10.88 11.08 7.35
C SER A 59 12.24 10.38 7.14
N PRO A 60 13.09 10.91 6.23
CA PRO A 60 13.03 12.17 5.49
C PRO A 60 12.27 12.12 4.16
N LEU A 61 11.55 11.05 3.85
CA LEU A 61 10.71 10.95 2.66
C LEU A 61 9.28 11.41 2.96
N HIS A 62 8.61 11.89 1.94
CA HIS A 62 7.15 11.98 1.99
C HIS A 62 6.53 10.56 1.90
N PRO A 63 5.38 10.28 2.52
CA PRO A 63 4.72 8.98 2.43
C PRO A 63 4.50 8.47 1.00
N ILE A 64 4.19 9.35 0.04
CA ILE A 64 4.08 9.00 -1.38
C ILE A 64 5.43 8.56 -1.94
N GLU A 65 6.52 9.32 -1.71
CA GLU A 65 7.86 8.91 -2.17
C GLU A 65 8.27 7.55 -1.59
N PHE A 66 8.03 7.35 -0.29
CA PHE A 66 8.30 6.06 0.35
C PHE A 66 7.51 4.94 -0.30
N ASN A 67 6.21 5.14 -0.52
CA ASN A 67 5.33 4.13 -1.11
C ASN A 67 5.71 3.77 -2.55
N ASP A 68 6.05 4.76 -3.37
CA ASP A 68 6.52 4.53 -4.73
C ASP A 68 7.83 3.71 -4.74
N LEU A 69 8.78 4.09 -3.89
CA LEU A 69 10.05 3.38 -3.76
C LEU A 69 9.85 1.97 -3.17
N PHE A 70 8.92 1.81 -2.24
CA PHE A 70 8.53 0.50 -1.70
C PHE A 70 8.01 -0.42 -2.82
N CYS A 71 7.13 0.07 -3.67
CA CYS A 71 6.62 -0.70 -4.79
C CYS A 71 7.73 -1.01 -5.81
N LEU A 72 8.43 0.02 -6.29
CA LEU A 72 9.39 -0.11 -7.40
C LEU A 72 10.66 -0.88 -7.05
N ARG A 73 10.99 -1.07 -5.77
CA ARG A 73 12.10 -1.95 -5.37
C ARG A 73 11.81 -3.43 -5.62
N ASP A 74 10.53 -3.80 -5.72
CA ASP A 74 10.12 -5.16 -6.02
C ASP A 74 10.22 -5.41 -7.53
N LYS A 75 11.10 -6.31 -7.92
CA LYS A 75 11.39 -6.59 -9.33
C LYS A 75 10.22 -7.20 -10.11
N ARG A 76 9.17 -7.66 -9.40
CA ARG A 76 7.93 -8.16 -10.01
C ARG A 76 7.05 -7.04 -10.53
N ILE A 77 7.28 -5.80 -10.07
CA ILE A 77 6.49 -4.62 -10.43
C ILE A 77 7.17 -3.87 -11.55
N HIS A 78 6.44 -3.62 -12.63
CA HIS A 78 6.96 -2.97 -13.84
C HIS A 78 6.70 -1.47 -13.87
N THR A 79 5.57 -1.01 -13.30
CA THR A 79 5.21 0.41 -13.32
C THR A 79 4.15 0.76 -12.28
N LEU A 80 4.05 2.04 -11.96
CA LEU A 80 3.00 2.64 -11.15
C LEU A 80 2.10 3.51 -12.03
N SER A 81 0.78 3.31 -11.91
CA SER A 81 -0.20 4.19 -12.53
C SER A 81 -0.64 5.23 -11.51
N VAL A 82 -0.09 6.42 -11.62
CA VAL A 82 -0.36 7.55 -10.70
C VAL A 82 -1.36 8.51 -11.29
N GLY A 83 -2.24 9.07 -10.44
CA GLY A 83 -3.15 10.15 -10.79
C GLY A 83 -2.62 11.48 -10.26
N ALA A 84 -2.87 12.55 -11.01
CA ALA A 84 -2.55 13.91 -10.64
C ALA A 84 -3.75 14.82 -10.88
N SER A 85 -4.05 15.72 -9.96
CA SER A 85 -5.07 16.77 -10.13
C SER A 85 -4.46 18.05 -10.68
N LYS A 86 -3.16 18.24 -10.52
CA LYS A 86 -2.36 19.36 -11.04
C LYS A 86 -0.96 18.85 -11.40
N PRO A 87 -0.22 19.57 -12.29
CA PRO A 87 1.11 19.13 -12.75
C PRO A 87 2.10 18.86 -11.61
N GLU A 88 2.08 19.67 -10.55
CA GLU A 88 2.99 19.57 -9.42
C GLU A 88 2.81 18.27 -8.62
N ASP A 89 1.65 17.63 -8.72
CA ASP A 89 1.43 16.33 -8.06
C ASP A 89 2.33 15.23 -8.65
N LEU A 90 2.82 15.40 -9.88
CA LEU A 90 3.75 14.47 -10.51
C LEU A 90 5.20 14.62 -10.01
N ASP A 91 5.56 15.79 -9.49
CA ASP A 91 6.95 16.06 -9.08
C ASP A 91 7.42 15.13 -7.98
N ILE A 92 6.53 14.77 -7.04
CA ILE A 92 6.85 13.86 -5.95
C ILE A 92 7.18 12.45 -6.45
N HIS A 93 6.47 11.96 -7.47
CA HIS A 93 6.70 10.67 -8.10
C HIS A 93 8.02 10.67 -8.91
N LEU A 94 8.27 11.74 -9.67
CA LEU A 94 9.53 11.91 -10.43
C LEU A 94 10.73 11.97 -9.49
N ASN A 95 10.59 12.66 -8.34
CA ASN A 95 11.62 12.74 -7.32
C ASN A 95 11.90 11.34 -6.71
N ALA A 96 10.90 10.52 -6.47
CA ALA A 96 11.06 9.14 -6.01
C ALA A 96 11.86 8.32 -7.02
N ILE A 97 11.44 8.29 -8.30
CA ILE A 97 12.08 7.50 -9.36
C ILE A 97 13.56 7.88 -9.53
N SER A 98 13.90 9.17 -9.49
CA SER A 98 15.27 9.65 -9.63
C SER A 98 16.26 9.13 -8.56
N LYS A 99 15.72 8.55 -7.48
CA LYS A 99 16.49 8.16 -6.29
C LYS A 99 16.42 6.66 -5.97
N ILE A 100 15.78 5.87 -6.82
CA ILE A 100 15.47 4.46 -6.54
C ILE A 100 16.71 3.63 -6.18
N ASP A 101 17.80 3.78 -6.91
CA ASP A 101 19.01 2.99 -6.71
C ASP A 101 19.79 3.38 -5.43
N SER A 102 19.64 4.61 -4.99
CA SER A 102 20.43 5.16 -3.87
C SER A 102 19.76 5.02 -2.50
N ARG A 103 18.48 4.62 -2.44
CA ARG A 103 17.66 4.73 -1.22
C ARG A 103 17.21 3.42 -0.57
N GLN A 104 17.73 2.27 -1.01
CA GLN A 104 17.33 0.96 -0.45
C GLN A 104 17.48 0.87 1.08
N GLY A 105 18.59 1.37 1.62
CA GLY A 105 18.80 1.41 3.07
C GLY A 105 17.78 2.28 3.80
N LEU A 106 17.41 3.40 3.22
CA LEU A 106 16.42 4.33 3.77
C LEU A 106 15.00 3.72 3.75
N ILE A 107 14.62 3.08 2.63
CA ILE A 107 13.34 2.39 2.51
C ILE A 107 13.22 1.33 3.59
N ASN A 108 14.24 0.49 3.78
CA ASN A 108 14.26 -0.56 4.80
C ASN A 108 14.14 0.01 6.22
N MET A 109 14.76 1.17 6.48
CA MET A 109 14.69 1.83 7.77
C MET A 109 13.27 2.37 8.05
N ILE A 110 12.66 3.02 7.08
CA ILE A 110 11.29 3.54 7.19
C ILE A 110 10.29 2.40 7.37
N GLU A 111 10.41 1.35 6.56
CA GLU A 111 9.57 0.16 6.66
C GLU A 111 9.62 -0.46 8.05
N LYS A 112 10.83 -0.67 8.60
CA LYS A 112 10.99 -1.18 9.97
C LYS A 112 10.34 -0.27 11.02
N ARG A 113 10.45 1.05 10.86
CA ARG A 113 9.85 2.03 11.77
C ARG A 113 8.32 1.96 11.74
N LEU A 114 7.72 1.88 10.56
CA LEU A 114 6.27 1.73 10.37
C LEU A 114 5.76 0.41 10.93
N ILE A 115 6.46 -0.69 10.66
CA ILE A 115 6.13 -2.01 11.19
C ILE A 115 6.24 -2.01 12.72
N HIS A 116 7.31 -1.45 13.28
CA HIS A 116 7.49 -1.35 14.74
C HIS A 116 6.35 -0.56 15.39
N ALA A 117 5.96 0.58 14.80
CA ALA A 117 4.83 1.37 15.28
C ALA A 117 3.52 0.58 15.29
N SER A 118 3.30 -0.28 14.29
CA SER A 118 2.14 -1.18 14.26
C SER A 118 2.18 -2.21 15.38
N TYR A 119 3.35 -2.81 15.66
CA TYR A 119 3.51 -3.75 16.77
C TYR A 119 3.28 -3.09 18.13
N GLU A 120 3.79 -1.88 18.34
CA GLU A 120 3.61 -1.11 19.57
C GLU A 120 2.13 -0.74 19.81
N SER A 121 1.40 -0.36 18.74
CA SER A 121 0.02 0.08 18.86
C SER A 121 -0.99 -1.06 18.93
N LEU A 122 -0.79 -2.12 18.17
CA LEU A 122 -1.79 -3.19 17.96
C LEU A 122 -1.41 -4.51 18.66
N GLY A 123 -0.13 -4.72 18.90
CA GLY A 123 0.41 -5.98 19.45
C GLY A 123 0.55 -7.10 18.43
N GLU A 124 1.51 -7.99 18.68
CA GLU A 124 1.85 -9.08 17.77
C GLU A 124 0.68 -10.06 17.55
N SER A 125 -0.03 -10.41 18.62
CA SER A 125 -1.16 -11.33 18.53
C SER A 125 -2.25 -10.82 17.58
N TRP A 126 -2.59 -9.54 17.66
CA TRP A 126 -3.55 -8.94 16.75
C TRP A 126 -3.03 -8.90 15.33
N LEU A 127 -1.82 -8.40 15.09
CA LEU A 127 -1.25 -8.25 13.74
C LEU A 127 -1.16 -9.56 12.98
N THR A 128 -0.97 -10.67 13.68
CA THR A 128 -0.87 -12.00 13.07
C THR A 128 -2.22 -12.69 12.84
N THR A 129 -3.31 -12.20 13.45
CA THR A 129 -4.59 -12.92 13.46
C THR A 129 -5.81 -12.09 13.04
N TRP A 130 -5.69 -10.77 12.92
CA TRP A 130 -6.84 -9.87 12.73
C TRP A 130 -7.72 -10.19 11.50
N ASN A 131 -7.15 -10.82 10.47
CA ASN A 131 -7.86 -11.16 9.22
C ASN A 131 -8.24 -12.65 9.12
N LEU A 132 -8.00 -13.45 10.17
CA LEU A 132 -8.28 -14.88 10.14
C LEU A 132 -9.76 -15.15 10.48
N GLY A 133 -10.39 -16.01 9.67
CA GLY A 133 -11.76 -16.50 9.93
C GLY A 133 -12.85 -15.44 9.77
N LEU A 134 -12.56 -14.31 9.13
CA LEU A 134 -13.55 -13.28 8.85
C LEU A 134 -14.52 -13.73 7.75
N PRO A 135 -15.81 -13.39 7.85
CA PRO A 135 -16.77 -13.65 6.79
C PRO A 135 -16.49 -12.76 5.57
N ASN A 136 -16.89 -13.24 4.39
CA ASN A 136 -16.96 -12.37 3.23
C ASN A 136 -18.05 -11.31 3.42
N TRP A 137 -17.92 -10.17 2.74
CA TRP A 137 -18.85 -9.05 2.86
C TRP A 137 -20.31 -9.43 2.52
N ASP A 138 -20.52 -10.34 1.56
CA ASP A 138 -21.81 -10.88 1.13
C ASP A 138 -22.44 -11.82 2.17
N GLN A 139 -21.69 -12.26 3.17
CA GLN A 139 -22.14 -13.12 4.27
C GLN A 139 -22.50 -12.32 5.54
N THR A 140 -22.30 -11.02 5.52
CA THR A 140 -22.56 -10.16 6.69
C THR A 140 -23.91 -9.45 6.58
N PRO A 141 -24.64 -9.22 7.71
CA PRO A 141 -25.82 -8.40 7.70
C PRO A 141 -25.53 -6.99 7.14
N GLY A 142 -26.32 -6.55 6.14
CA GLY A 142 -26.14 -5.24 5.51
C GLY A 142 -24.90 -5.15 4.61
N GLU A 143 -24.33 -6.28 4.19
CA GLU A 143 -23.18 -6.33 3.28
C GLU A 143 -21.94 -5.55 3.82
N ILE A 144 -21.74 -5.59 5.12
CA ILE A 144 -20.63 -4.89 5.78
C ILE A 144 -19.31 -5.61 5.48
N ASN A 145 -18.33 -4.89 4.94
CA ASN A 145 -17.00 -5.43 4.68
C ASN A 145 -16.10 -5.36 5.92
N ILE A 146 -16.25 -6.35 6.83
CA ILE A 146 -15.49 -6.42 8.07
C ILE A 146 -13.96 -6.39 7.85
N PRO A 147 -13.39 -7.17 6.90
CA PRO A 147 -11.96 -7.08 6.61
C PRO A 147 -11.47 -5.66 6.32
N VAL A 148 -12.23 -4.89 5.53
CA VAL A 148 -11.86 -3.50 5.23
C VAL A 148 -11.96 -2.61 6.46
N LEU A 149 -12.98 -2.76 7.29
CA LEU A 149 -13.12 -1.97 8.53
C LEU A 149 -11.96 -2.24 9.49
N LEU A 150 -11.57 -3.50 9.68
CA LEU A 150 -10.44 -3.85 10.54
C LEU A 150 -9.11 -3.38 9.96
N TRP A 151 -8.93 -3.46 8.65
CA TRP A 151 -7.76 -2.87 7.99
C TRP A 151 -7.67 -1.35 8.22
N LEU A 152 -8.78 -0.61 8.05
CA LEU A 152 -8.83 0.83 8.33
C LEU A 152 -8.55 1.15 9.80
N ASN A 153 -9.09 0.35 10.73
CA ASN A 153 -8.76 0.47 12.15
C ASN A 153 -7.26 0.29 12.42
N ASN A 154 -6.62 -0.68 11.77
CA ASN A 154 -5.19 -0.88 11.91
C ASN A 154 -4.38 0.33 11.43
N LEU A 155 -4.78 0.96 10.31
CA LEU A 155 -4.14 2.17 9.81
C LEU A 155 -4.33 3.36 10.76
N LEU A 156 -5.53 3.48 11.35
CA LEU A 156 -5.85 4.51 12.33
C LEU A 156 -4.96 4.36 13.57
N GLU A 157 -4.99 3.21 14.21
CA GLU A 157 -4.27 2.95 15.47
C GLU A 157 -2.75 3.02 15.30
N ALA A 158 -2.21 2.45 14.24
CA ALA A 158 -0.77 2.41 14.01
C ALA A 158 -0.20 3.79 13.60
N TRP A 159 -0.87 4.49 12.68
CA TRP A 159 -0.29 5.64 11.98
C TRP A 159 -1.17 6.89 11.95
N ASP A 160 -2.24 6.93 12.79
CA ASP A 160 -3.15 8.07 12.93
C ASP A 160 -3.82 8.48 11.59
N MET A 161 -4.20 7.49 10.78
CA MET A 161 -4.79 7.73 9.46
C MET A 161 -6.33 7.92 9.55
N GLU A 162 -6.81 8.76 10.48
CA GLU A 162 -8.24 8.97 10.73
C GLU A 162 -8.97 9.54 9.50
N SER A 163 -8.43 10.59 8.88
CA SER A 163 -9.01 11.19 7.68
C SER A 163 -9.12 10.19 6.54
N PHE A 164 -8.07 9.39 6.35
CA PHE A 164 -8.06 8.31 5.38
C PHE A 164 -9.17 7.27 5.63
N ALA A 165 -9.41 6.91 6.90
CA ALA A 165 -10.44 5.93 7.25
C ALA A 165 -11.87 6.49 7.09
N LYS A 166 -12.07 7.79 7.34
CA LYS A 166 -13.40 8.43 7.23
C LYS A 166 -13.85 8.62 5.79
N ASP A 167 -12.94 8.76 4.86
CA ASP A 167 -13.24 9.03 3.45
C ASP A 167 -13.44 7.73 2.63
N ARG A 168 -13.42 6.56 3.30
CA ARG A 168 -13.59 5.22 2.72
C ARG A 168 -14.96 4.63 3.02
#